data_de8bef3c9239b6be6f25b04dc1e12e64
#
_entry.id   de8bef3c9239b6be6f25b04dc1e12e64
#
_cell.length_a   1.000
_cell.length_b   1.000
_cell.length_c   1.000
_cell.angle_alpha   90.00
_cell.angle_beta   90.00
_cell.angle_gamma   90.00
#
_symmetry.space_group_name_H-M   'P 1'
#
loop_
_entity.id
_entity.type
_entity.pdbx_description
1 polymer ?
#
loop_
_entity_poly.entity_id
_entity_poly.type
_entity_poly.pdbx_seq_one_letter_code
_entity_poly.pdbx_strand_id
1 'polypeptide(L)'
;MLKGKMALVTGSTSGIGLGIAKALAAQGANIVLNGFGDVEGPKAEIASLGVKVAYHGADMSKASEIEAMMKFAADTFGRVDILVNNAGIQHVARVEDFPVERWDAIMAINLSSAFHATRLALPGMKQANWGRIINVASVHGLVASAEKSAYVAAKHGVVGLTKVTALENATTGVTCNAICPGWVLTPLVQKQVDAKAAALGVSNEDAKKVLLGEKEPSMQFTTPEELGQLAVFFCSPAANNVRGVAWNMDGGWVAQ
;
A
#
# COMPACT_ATOMS: atom_id res chain seq x y z
N MET A 1 -12.08 -4.16 -17.24
CA MET A 1 -11.29 -5.38 -16.96
C MET A 1 -11.73 -6.04 -15.64
N LEU A 2 -12.03 -5.25 -14.59
CA LEU A 2 -12.35 -5.78 -13.24
C LEU A 2 -13.85 -5.73 -12.88
N LYS A 3 -14.73 -5.63 -13.88
CA LYS A 3 -16.18 -5.60 -13.64
C LYS A 3 -16.64 -6.86 -12.87
N GLY A 4 -17.40 -6.64 -11.78
CA GLY A 4 -17.85 -7.70 -10.88
C GLY A 4 -16.82 -8.17 -9.83
N LYS A 5 -15.60 -7.66 -9.85
CA LYS A 5 -14.59 -7.86 -8.80
C LYS A 5 -14.75 -6.84 -7.68
N MET A 6 -14.27 -7.20 -6.49
CA MET A 6 -14.21 -6.32 -5.35
C MET A 6 -12.78 -6.16 -4.86
N ALA A 7 -12.35 -4.92 -4.69
CA ALA A 7 -11.06 -4.57 -4.11
C ALA A 7 -11.23 -3.94 -2.72
N LEU A 8 -10.51 -4.48 -1.73
CA LEU A 8 -10.34 -3.87 -0.43
C LEU A 8 -8.96 -3.22 -0.40
N VAL A 9 -8.91 -1.91 -0.11
CA VAL A 9 -7.67 -1.13 -0.07
C VAL A 9 -7.53 -0.51 1.31
N THR A 10 -6.50 -0.92 2.06
CA THR A 10 -6.25 -0.37 3.40
C THR A 10 -5.51 0.98 3.32
N GLY A 11 -5.82 1.91 4.23
CA GLY A 11 -5.23 3.25 4.21
C GLY A 11 -5.56 4.03 2.93
N SER A 12 -6.80 3.95 2.44
CA SER A 12 -7.22 4.43 1.12
C SER A 12 -8.09 5.70 1.14
N THR A 13 -8.18 6.39 2.27
CA THR A 13 -8.84 7.71 2.36
C THR A 13 -7.97 8.85 1.80
N SER A 14 -6.71 8.59 1.46
CA SER A 14 -5.79 9.59 0.87
C SER A 14 -4.59 8.93 0.19
N GLY A 15 -3.75 9.74 -0.47
CA GLY A 15 -2.42 9.36 -0.95
C GLY A 15 -2.41 8.14 -1.86
N ILE A 16 -1.42 7.25 -1.67
CA ILE A 16 -1.20 6.06 -2.53
C ILE A 16 -2.43 5.15 -2.55
N GLY A 17 -3.00 4.87 -1.37
CA GLY A 17 -4.16 3.98 -1.28
C GLY A 17 -5.37 4.49 -2.06
N LEU A 18 -5.64 5.80 -1.99
CA LEU A 18 -6.73 6.42 -2.77
C LEU A 18 -6.44 6.35 -4.28
N GLY A 19 -5.20 6.65 -4.71
CA GLY A 19 -4.81 6.55 -6.11
C GLY A 19 -4.99 5.14 -6.66
N ILE A 20 -4.57 4.11 -5.90
CA ILE A 20 -4.79 2.70 -6.27
C ILE A 20 -6.28 2.37 -6.32
N ALA A 21 -7.06 2.77 -5.32
CA ALA A 21 -8.50 2.51 -5.28
C ALA A 21 -9.22 3.13 -6.49
N LYS A 22 -8.88 4.37 -6.85
CA LYS A 22 -9.42 5.06 -8.05
C LYS A 22 -9.06 4.33 -9.34
N ALA A 23 -7.81 3.88 -9.49
CA ALA A 23 -7.36 3.15 -10.67
C ALA A 23 -8.08 1.81 -10.84
N LEU A 24 -8.27 1.05 -9.75
CA LEU A 24 -9.03 -0.20 -9.75
C LEU A 24 -10.52 0.03 -10.03
N ALA A 25 -11.11 1.08 -9.45
CA ALA A 25 -12.49 1.49 -9.71
C ALA A 25 -12.72 1.87 -11.18
N ALA A 26 -11.80 2.59 -11.79
CA ALA A 26 -11.84 2.94 -13.22
C ALA A 26 -11.83 1.70 -14.14
N GLN A 27 -11.32 0.55 -13.65
CA GLN A 27 -11.39 -0.74 -14.33
C GLN A 27 -12.70 -1.51 -14.04
N GLY A 28 -13.59 -0.94 -13.22
CA GLY A 28 -14.90 -1.50 -12.89
C GLY A 28 -14.95 -2.34 -11.60
N ALA A 29 -13.90 -2.32 -10.78
CA ALA A 29 -13.94 -2.97 -9.47
C ALA A 29 -14.79 -2.20 -8.48
N ASN A 30 -15.63 -2.88 -7.69
CA ASN A 30 -16.23 -2.30 -6.50
C ASN A 30 -15.16 -2.11 -5.43
N ILE A 31 -15.27 -1.09 -4.60
CA ILE A 31 -14.22 -0.72 -3.66
C ILE A 31 -14.73 -0.76 -2.22
N VAL A 32 -13.92 -1.34 -1.33
CA VAL A 32 -14.02 -1.11 0.11
C VAL A 32 -12.83 -0.24 0.51
N LEU A 33 -13.12 0.97 0.98
CA LEU A 33 -12.15 1.89 1.54
C LEU A 33 -11.94 1.60 3.03
N ASN A 34 -10.72 1.85 3.49
CA ASN A 34 -10.35 1.85 4.90
C ASN A 34 -9.37 3.00 5.16
N GLY A 35 -9.39 3.57 6.34
CA GLY A 35 -8.49 4.64 6.76
C GLY A 35 -9.18 5.62 7.69
N PHE A 36 -8.54 6.75 7.95
CA PHE A 36 -9.03 7.79 8.83
C PHE A 36 -9.10 9.15 8.09
N GLY A 37 -9.70 10.13 8.72
CA GLY A 37 -9.85 11.48 8.15
C GLY A 37 -11.09 11.63 7.31
N ASP A 38 -11.01 12.38 6.20
CA ASP A 38 -12.14 12.54 5.28
C ASP A 38 -12.46 11.21 4.59
N VAL A 39 -13.69 10.80 4.68
CA VAL A 39 -14.21 9.57 4.07
C VAL A 39 -15.16 9.89 2.92
N GLU A 40 -15.97 10.93 3.08
CA GLU A 40 -17.05 11.21 2.12
C GLU A 40 -16.52 11.74 0.79
N GLY A 41 -15.46 12.57 0.79
CA GLY A 41 -14.79 13.00 -0.43
C GLY A 41 -14.30 11.83 -1.27
N PRO A 42 -13.42 10.97 -0.76
CA PRO A 42 -12.93 9.77 -1.46
C PRO A 42 -14.05 8.81 -1.91
N LYS A 43 -15.10 8.62 -1.09
CA LYS A 43 -16.25 7.81 -1.49
C LYS A 43 -16.99 8.40 -2.69
N ALA A 44 -17.24 9.72 -2.67
CA ALA A 44 -17.89 10.40 -3.77
C ALA A 44 -17.07 10.35 -5.06
N GLU A 45 -15.75 10.56 -4.97
CA GLU A 45 -14.83 10.43 -6.11
C GLU A 45 -14.90 9.04 -6.74
N ILE A 46 -14.84 7.98 -5.94
CA ILE A 46 -14.89 6.61 -6.45
C ILE A 46 -16.27 6.25 -6.99
N ALA A 47 -17.35 6.66 -6.30
CA ALA A 47 -18.71 6.44 -6.77
C ALA A 47 -19.00 7.10 -8.13
N SER A 48 -18.38 8.26 -8.41
CA SER A 48 -18.49 8.95 -9.70
C SER A 48 -17.95 8.14 -10.88
N LEU A 49 -17.11 7.11 -10.63
CA LEU A 49 -16.62 6.19 -11.64
C LEU A 49 -17.62 5.07 -11.98
N GLY A 50 -18.82 5.08 -11.41
CA GLY A 50 -19.91 4.16 -11.73
C GLY A 50 -19.79 2.79 -11.07
N VAL A 51 -19.03 2.65 -10.00
CA VAL A 51 -18.86 1.44 -9.19
C VAL A 51 -19.49 1.59 -7.81
N LYS A 52 -19.73 0.46 -7.13
CA LYS A 52 -20.17 0.49 -5.72
C LYS A 52 -18.97 0.73 -4.82
N VAL A 53 -19.16 1.56 -3.80
CA VAL A 53 -18.15 1.86 -2.80
C VAL A 53 -18.72 1.71 -1.40
N ALA A 54 -17.95 1.09 -0.51
CA ALA A 54 -18.23 1.00 0.91
C ALA A 54 -16.99 1.44 1.71
N TYR A 55 -17.16 1.66 3.01
CA TYR A 55 -16.09 2.07 3.90
C TYR A 55 -16.17 1.31 5.21
N HIS A 56 -15.01 0.96 5.77
CA HIS A 56 -14.89 0.40 7.12
C HIS A 56 -13.69 1.01 7.85
N GLY A 57 -13.94 1.59 9.02
CA GLY A 57 -12.96 2.37 9.80
C GLY A 57 -12.06 1.52 10.70
N ALA A 58 -11.72 0.28 10.34
CA ALA A 58 -10.87 -0.60 11.15
C ALA A 58 -9.51 0.04 11.45
N ASP A 59 -9.10 -0.02 12.71
CA ASP A 59 -7.73 0.25 13.14
C ASP A 59 -6.84 -0.93 12.75
N MET A 60 -5.93 -0.68 11.81
CA MET A 60 -5.04 -1.70 11.26
C MET A 60 -3.99 -2.21 12.26
N SER A 61 -3.90 -1.64 13.46
CA SER A 61 -3.09 -2.18 14.55
C SER A 61 -3.76 -3.34 15.31
N LYS A 62 -5.08 -3.56 15.08
CA LYS A 62 -5.89 -4.51 15.84
C LYS A 62 -6.41 -5.65 14.97
N ALA A 63 -5.95 -6.87 15.23
CA ALA A 63 -6.34 -8.05 14.46
C ALA A 63 -7.86 -8.28 14.42
N SER A 64 -8.57 -8.04 15.54
CA SER A 64 -10.03 -8.19 15.61
C SER A 64 -10.80 -7.18 14.75
N GLU A 65 -10.28 -5.95 14.62
CA GLU A 65 -10.91 -4.94 13.75
C GLU A 65 -10.64 -5.26 12.27
N ILE A 66 -9.46 -5.83 11.95
CA ILE A 66 -9.15 -6.35 10.60
C ILE A 66 -10.10 -7.50 10.26
N GLU A 67 -10.35 -8.44 11.17
CA GLU A 67 -11.31 -9.53 10.97
C GLU A 67 -12.73 -8.99 10.70
N ALA A 68 -13.18 -8.02 11.47
CA ALA A 68 -14.47 -7.36 11.28
C ALA A 68 -14.57 -6.68 9.89
N MET A 69 -13.51 -5.98 9.47
CA MET A 69 -13.44 -5.35 8.14
C MET A 69 -13.49 -6.38 7.02
N MET A 70 -12.73 -7.46 7.12
CA MET A 70 -12.72 -8.52 6.10
C MET A 70 -14.08 -9.20 5.99
N LYS A 71 -14.73 -9.45 7.13
CA LYS A 71 -16.09 -9.97 7.16
C LYS A 71 -17.08 -8.98 6.54
N PHE A 72 -17.05 -7.71 6.92
CA PHE A 72 -17.88 -6.66 6.33
C PHE A 72 -17.73 -6.60 4.80
N ALA A 73 -16.50 -6.67 4.30
CA ALA A 73 -16.23 -6.65 2.86
C ALA A 73 -16.86 -7.88 2.14
N ALA A 74 -16.72 -9.06 2.74
CA ALA A 74 -17.32 -10.29 2.21
C ALA A 74 -18.85 -10.26 2.28
N ASP A 75 -19.45 -9.81 3.37
CA ASP A 75 -20.91 -9.71 3.52
C ASP A 75 -21.50 -8.68 2.53
N THR A 76 -20.77 -7.60 2.24
CA THR A 76 -21.25 -6.52 1.34
C THR A 76 -21.14 -6.89 -0.15
N PHE A 77 -20.08 -7.59 -0.55
CA PHE A 77 -19.75 -7.82 -1.97
C PHE A 77 -19.50 -9.29 -2.33
N GLY A 78 -19.68 -10.21 -1.40
CA GLY A 78 -19.54 -11.65 -1.59
C GLY A 78 -18.15 -12.20 -1.27
N ARG A 79 -17.06 -11.52 -1.61
CA ARG A 79 -15.68 -11.87 -1.24
C ARG A 79 -14.70 -10.75 -1.58
N VAL A 80 -13.52 -10.83 -0.99
CA VAL A 80 -12.38 -9.99 -1.40
C VAL A 80 -11.67 -10.65 -2.59
N ASP A 81 -11.79 -10.08 -3.78
CA ASP A 81 -11.08 -10.52 -4.99
C ASP A 81 -9.67 -9.92 -5.08
N ILE A 82 -9.55 -8.65 -4.72
CA ILE A 82 -8.30 -7.90 -4.75
C ILE A 82 -8.07 -7.32 -3.35
N LEU A 83 -6.93 -7.64 -2.76
CA LEU A 83 -6.50 -7.08 -1.48
C LEU A 83 -5.28 -6.20 -1.70
N VAL A 84 -5.38 -4.91 -1.33
CA VAL A 84 -4.26 -3.98 -1.34
C VAL A 84 -3.90 -3.62 0.09
N ASN A 85 -2.80 -4.18 0.58
CA ASN A 85 -2.22 -3.85 1.88
C ASN A 85 -1.36 -2.60 1.74
N ASN A 86 -1.96 -1.43 1.98
CA ASN A 86 -1.30 -0.14 1.82
C ASN A 86 -1.18 0.65 3.13
N ALA A 87 -2.00 0.39 4.14
CA ALA A 87 -1.93 1.09 5.42
C ALA A 87 -0.51 1.08 5.99
N GLY A 88 -0.05 2.23 6.44
CA GLY A 88 1.28 2.35 7.01
C GLY A 88 1.53 3.67 7.70
N ILE A 89 2.39 3.63 8.70
CA ILE A 89 2.87 4.77 9.46
C ILE A 89 4.40 4.77 9.49
N GLN A 90 4.98 5.91 9.85
CA GLN A 90 6.42 6.08 9.98
C GLN A 90 6.77 6.90 11.22
N HIS A 91 7.92 6.59 11.80
CA HIS A 91 8.60 7.39 12.82
C HIS A 91 10.10 7.38 12.52
N VAL A 92 10.80 8.46 12.82
CA VAL A 92 12.22 8.66 12.54
C VAL A 92 12.93 8.90 13.86
N ALA A 93 13.85 8.02 14.21
CA ALA A 93 14.73 8.12 15.36
C ALA A 93 15.92 7.16 15.19
N ARG A 94 17.04 7.41 15.87
CA ARG A 94 18.15 6.46 15.95
C ARG A 94 17.70 5.20 16.69
N VAL A 95 18.38 4.08 16.46
CA VAL A 95 17.97 2.78 17.04
C VAL A 95 17.92 2.84 18.57
N GLU A 96 18.93 3.45 19.19
CA GLU A 96 19.03 3.62 20.63
C GLU A 96 17.98 4.52 21.25
N ASP A 97 17.47 5.49 20.47
CA ASP A 97 16.46 6.47 20.89
C ASP A 97 15.05 6.15 20.38
N PHE A 98 14.86 5.01 19.69
CA PHE A 98 13.60 4.69 19.05
C PHE A 98 12.56 4.29 20.09
N PRO A 99 11.42 5.02 20.23
CA PRO A 99 10.39 4.68 21.23
C PRO A 99 9.80 3.29 20.95
N VAL A 100 9.75 2.43 21.98
CA VAL A 100 9.28 1.05 21.83
C VAL A 100 7.83 0.99 21.35
N GLU A 101 6.96 1.85 21.86
CA GLU A 101 5.56 1.94 21.45
C GLU A 101 5.40 2.36 19.98
N ARG A 102 6.35 3.13 19.43
CA ARG A 102 6.38 3.47 17.99
C ARG A 102 6.83 2.31 17.14
N TRP A 103 7.82 1.55 17.64
CA TRP A 103 8.24 0.30 17.01
C TRP A 103 7.06 -0.67 16.92
N ASP A 104 6.40 -0.94 18.03
CA ASP A 104 5.28 -1.88 18.10
C ASP A 104 4.13 -1.46 17.18
N ALA A 105 3.77 -0.18 17.17
CA ALA A 105 2.73 0.36 16.29
C ALA A 105 3.11 0.20 14.80
N ILE A 106 4.36 0.46 14.43
CA ILE A 106 4.83 0.31 13.04
C ILE A 106 4.80 -1.17 12.64
N MET A 107 5.26 -2.09 13.49
CA MET A 107 5.22 -3.52 13.21
C MET A 107 3.78 -4.02 13.08
N ALA A 108 2.88 -3.58 13.95
CA ALA A 108 1.47 -3.95 13.90
C ALA A 108 0.80 -3.46 12.61
N ILE A 109 0.95 -2.18 12.27
CA ILE A 109 0.25 -1.57 11.13
C ILE A 109 0.92 -1.91 9.80
N ASN A 110 2.25 -1.82 9.70
CA ASN A 110 2.93 -1.94 8.40
C ASN A 110 3.20 -3.40 7.99
N LEU A 111 3.24 -4.35 8.95
CA LEU A 111 3.56 -5.75 8.67
C LEU A 111 2.45 -6.71 9.12
N SER A 112 2.10 -6.70 10.41
CA SER A 112 1.15 -7.69 10.93
C SER A 112 -0.23 -7.54 10.32
N SER A 113 -0.67 -6.32 10.01
CA SER A 113 -1.95 -6.07 9.34
C SER A 113 -2.02 -6.75 7.97
N ALA A 114 -0.93 -6.67 7.18
CA ALA A 114 -0.85 -7.31 5.87
C ALA A 114 -0.96 -8.83 5.98
N PHE A 115 -0.32 -9.43 6.99
CA PHE A 115 -0.47 -10.86 7.30
C PHE A 115 -1.91 -11.19 7.66
N HIS A 116 -2.54 -10.46 8.60
CA HIS A 116 -3.91 -10.73 9.03
C HIS A 116 -4.92 -10.62 7.89
N ALA A 117 -4.86 -9.56 7.09
CA ALA A 117 -5.75 -9.38 5.94
C ALA A 117 -5.53 -10.47 4.87
N THR A 118 -4.26 -10.80 4.57
CA THR A 118 -3.91 -11.83 3.59
C THR A 118 -4.44 -13.20 3.99
N ARG A 119 -4.22 -13.66 5.25
CA ARG A 119 -4.70 -14.95 5.72
C ARG A 119 -6.22 -15.09 5.64
N LEU A 120 -6.96 -13.98 5.81
CA LEU A 120 -8.42 -13.94 5.75
C LEU A 120 -8.97 -13.88 4.31
N ALA A 121 -8.24 -13.27 3.38
CA ALA A 121 -8.63 -13.19 1.97
C ALA A 121 -8.38 -14.51 1.21
N LEU A 122 -7.27 -15.21 1.51
CA LEU A 122 -6.79 -16.36 0.77
C LEU A 122 -7.81 -17.50 0.61
N PRO A 123 -8.59 -17.93 1.63
CA PRO A 123 -9.54 -19.04 1.45
C PRO A 123 -10.57 -18.76 0.35
N GLY A 124 -11.18 -17.56 0.35
CA GLY A 124 -12.15 -17.17 -0.69
C GLY A 124 -11.52 -17.02 -2.08
N MET A 125 -10.29 -16.48 -2.15
CA MET A 125 -9.55 -16.37 -3.41
C MET A 125 -9.18 -17.74 -3.98
N LYS A 126 -8.74 -18.70 -3.14
CA LYS A 126 -8.44 -20.08 -3.54
C LYS A 126 -9.69 -20.81 -4.03
N GLN A 127 -10.80 -20.71 -3.30
CA GLN A 127 -12.08 -21.31 -3.71
C GLN A 127 -12.54 -20.82 -5.07
N ALA A 128 -12.33 -19.55 -5.37
CA ALA A 128 -12.67 -18.95 -6.67
C ALA A 128 -11.62 -19.23 -7.76
N ASN A 129 -10.49 -19.81 -7.39
CA ASN A 129 -9.30 -19.94 -8.23
C ASN A 129 -8.90 -18.62 -8.91
N TRP A 130 -9.09 -17.49 -8.21
CA TRP A 130 -8.71 -16.15 -8.66
C TRP A 130 -8.56 -15.21 -7.46
N GLY A 131 -7.43 -14.54 -7.38
CA GLY A 131 -7.17 -13.51 -6.39
C GLY A 131 -5.95 -12.69 -6.74
N ARG A 132 -5.92 -11.45 -6.25
CA ARG A 132 -4.78 -10.54 -6.40
C ARG A 132 -4.46 -9.90 -5.05
N ILE A 133 -3.27 -10.16 -4.54
CA ILE A 133 -2.75 -9.55 -3.33
C ILE A 133 -1.63 -8.61 -3.73
N ILE A 134 -1.77 -7.35 -3.40
CA ILE A 134 -0.82 -6.29 -3.71
C ILE A 134 -0.38 -5.65 -2.39
N ASN A 135 0.89 -5.80 -2.06
CA ASN A 135 1.47 -5.23 -0.85
C ASN A 135 2.21 -3.93 -1.22
N VAL A 136 1.79 -2.80 -0.68
CA VAL A 136 2.54 -1.55 -0.83
C VAL A 136 3.68 -1.55 0.19
N ALA A 137 4.84 -2.01 -0.27
CA ALA A 137 6.07 -2.01 0.50
C ALA A 137 6.73 -0.60 0.48
N SER A 138 7.93 -0.49 -0.01
CA SER A 138 8.73 0.72 -0.19
C SER A 138 10.08 0.32 -0.81
N VAL A 139 10.86 1.22 -1.34
CA VAL A 139 12.31 1.03 -1.53
C VAL A 139 12.99 0.57 -0.23
N HIS A 140 12.47 0.99 0.92
CA HIS A 140 12.92 0.52 2.24
C HIS A 140 12.54 -0.94 2.56
N GLY A 141 11.93 -1.66 1.67
CA GLY A 141 11.85 -3.12 1.66
C GLY A 141 12.99 -3.80 0.89
N LEU A 142 13.85 -3.01 0.22
CA LEU A 142 14.96 -3.46 -0.60
C LEU A 142 16.31 -2.93 -0.09
N VAL A 143 16.32 -1.68 0.37
CA VAL A 143 17.49 -0.98 0.94
C VAL A 143 17.13 -0.30 2.25
N ALA A 144 18.11 0.22 2.96
CA ALA A 144 17.91 0.91 4.24
C ALA A 144 18.20 2.42 4.15
N SER A 145 17.71 3.14 5.14
CA SER A 145 18.14 4.50 5.49
C SER A 145 18.30 4.60 7.00
N ALA A 146 19.24 5.42 7.45
CA ALA A 146 19.42 5.70 8.87
C ALA A 146 18.11 6.21 9.50
N GLU A 147 17.96 6.02 10.80
CA GLU A 147 16.84 6.50 11.62
C GLU A 147 15.46 5.93 11.28
N LYS A 148 15.38 4.88 10.46
CA LYS A 148 14.11 4.24 10.01
C LYS A 148 14.03 2.76 10.40
N SER A 149 14.61 2.36 11.54
CA SER A 149 14.76 0.96 11.92
C SER A 149 13.46 0.14 11.84
N ALA A 150 12.39 0.57 12.50
CA ALA A 150 11.11 -0.14 12.50
C ALA A 150 10.47 -0.18 11.10
N TYR A 151 10.51 0.95 10.38
CA TYR A 151 9.93 1.03 9.03
C TYR A 151 10.64 0.12 8.04
N VAL A 152 11.98 0.14 8.04
CA VAL A 152 12.81 -0.72 7.20
C VAL A 152 12.57 -2.19 7.53
N ALA A 153 12.57 -2.57 8.81
CA ALA A 153 12.30 -3.93 9.25
C ALA A 153 10.91 -4.41 8.79
N ALA A 154 9.87 -3.58 9.00
CA ALA A 154 8.51 -3.92 8.57
C ALA A 154 8.40 -4.07 7.05
N LYS A 155 9.00 -3.16 6.27
CA LYS A 155 8.90 -3.21 4.80
C LYS A 155 9.71 -4.36 4.19
N HIS A 156 10.86 -4.74 4.75
CA HIS A 156 11.55 -5.99 4.40
C HIS A 156 10.69 -7.21 4.75
N GLY A 157 10.04 -7.20 5.90
CA GLY A 157 9.10 -8.25 6.31
C GLY A 157 7.94 -8.41 5.32
N VAL A 158 7.36 -7.31 4.83
CA VAL A 158 6.29 -7.33 3.81
C VAL A 158 6.77 -7.94 2.49
N VAL A 159 8.00 -7.63 2.05
CA VAL A 159 8.59 -8.25 0.85
C VAL A 159 8.79 -9.76 1.08
N GLY A 160 9.25 -10.17 2.26
CA GLY A 160 9.34 -11.58 2.65
C GLY A 160 7.99 -12.28 2.63
N LEU A 161 6.96 -11.68 3.26
CA LEU A 161 5.58 -12.19 3.28
C LEU A 161 5.01 -12.33 1.85
N THR A 162 5.30 -11.37 0.97
CA THR A 162 4.89 -11.41 -0.45
C THR A 162 5.41 -12.64 -1.15
N LYS A 163 6.70 -12.95 -0.97
CA LYS A 163 7.37 -14.11 -1.60
C LYS A 163 6.77 -15.43 -1.10
N VAL A 164 6.63 -15.59 0.21
CA VAL A 164 6.04 -16.81 0.80
C VAL A 164 4.61 -17.00 0.31
N THR A 165 3.78 -15.95 0.37
CA THR A 165 2.39 -16.01 -0.10
C THR A 165 2.31 -16.39 -1.58
N ALA A 166 3.20 -15.87 -2.42
CA ALA A 166 3.25 -16.23 -3.84
C ALA A 166 3.63 -17.69 -4.07
N LEU A 167 4.64 -18.20 -3.35
CA LEU A 167 5.10 -19.59 -3.46
C LEU A 167 4.01 -20.58 -3.02
N GLU A 168 3.35 -20.33 -1.89
CA GLU A 168 2.26 -21.18 -1.37
C GLU A 168 1.03 -21.23 -2.29
N ASN A 169 0.90 -20.27 -3.21
CA ASN A 169 -0.21 -20.17 -4.15
C ASN A 169 0.22 -20.35 -5.62
N ALA A 170 1.45 -20.81 -5.88
CA ALA A 170 2.03 -20.88 -7.22
C ALA A 170 1.21 -21.71 -8.20
N THR A 171 0.49 -22.74 -7.74
CA THR A 171 -0.36 -23.63 -8.55
C THR A 171 -1.83 -23.21 -8.61
N THR A 172 -2.17 -22.03 -8.06
CA THR A 172 -3.54 -21.50 -8.04
C THR A 172 -3.66 -20.25 -8.92
N GLY A 173 -4.90 -19.79 -9.13
CA GLY A 173 -5.17 -18.51 -9.80
C GLY A 173 -4.91 -17.27 -8.92
N VAL A 174 -4.32 -17.43 -7.73
CA VAL A 174 -3.99 -16.32 -6.82
C VAL A 174 -2.56 -15.86 -7.03
N THR A 175 -2.34 -14.54 -7.16
CA THR A 175 -1.00 -13.95 -7.20
C THR A 175 -0.80 -12.99 -6.02
N CYS A 176 0.44 -12.89 -5.55
CA CYS A 176 0.86 -11.93 -4.53
C CYS A 176 2.12 -11.22 -5.00
N ASN A 177 2.09 -9.88 -5.02
CA ASN A 177 3.22 -9.06 -5.47
C ASN A 177 3.35 -7.81 -4.60
N ALA A 178 4.53 -7.23 -4.53
CA ALA A 178 4.80 -5.99 -3.82
C ALA A 178 5.13 -4.85 -4.80
N ILE A 179 4.61 -3.66 -4.50
CA ILE A 179 5.03 -2.40 -5.09
C ILE A 179 5.98 -1.74 -4.10
N CYS A 180 7.14 -1.29 -4.56
CA CYS A 180 8.18 -0.65 -3.76
C CYS A 180 8.39 0.79 -4.26
N PRO A 181 7.56 1.76 -3.83
CA PRO A 181 7.73 3.15 -4.24
C PRO A 181 8.97 3.79 -3.62
N GLY A 182 9.56 4.74 -4.34
CA GLY A 182 10.44 5.75 -3.80
C GLY A 182 9.66 6.90 -3.14
N TRP A 183 10.01 8.14 -3.45
CA TRP A 183 9.29 9.31 -2.98
C TRP A 183 7.98 9.50 -3.74
N VAL A 184 6.87 9.52 -3.00
CA VAL A 184 5.52 9.81 -3.52
C VAL A 184 4.97 11.02 -2.79
N LEU A 185 4.66 12.09 -3.49
CA LEU A 185 4.17 13.32 -2.87
C LEU A 185 2.75 13.12 -2.31
N THR A 186 2.70 12.61 -1.10
CA THR A 186 1.49 12.39 -0.30
C THR A 186 1.44 13.38 0.87
N PRO A 187 0.31 13.52 1.58
CA PRO A 187 0.26 14.31 2.81
C PRO A 187 1.33 13.94 3.85
N LEU A 188 1.73 12.66 3.89
CA LEU A 188 2.80 12.19 4.77
C LEU A 188 4.18 12.74 4.34
N VAL A 189 4.47 12.71 3.03
CA VAL A 189 5.73 13.21 2.47
C VAL A 189 5.77 14.74 2.47
N GLN A 190 4.63 15.41 2.26
CA GLN A 190 4.55 16.86 2.36
C GLN A 190 5.03 17.37 3.73
N LYS A 191 4.67 16.70 4.83
CA LYS A 191 5.18 17.04 6.16
C LYS A 191 6.70 16.93 6.27
N GLN A 192 7.31 15.98 5.56
CA GLN A 192 8.78 15.86 5.52
C GLN A 192 9.41 16.97 4.68
N VAL A 193 8.76 17.38 3.58
CA VAL A 193 9.15 18.56 2.79
C VAL A 193 9.11 19.81 3.65
N ASP A 194 8.00 20.04 4.38
CA ASP A 194 7.83 21.22 5.24
C ASP A 194 8.89 21.27 6.34
N ALA A 195 9.16 20.13 7.00
CA ALA A 195 10.23 20.03 8.01
C ALA A 195 11.61 20.30 7.42
N LYS A 196 11.91 19.77 6.23
CA LYS A 196 13.18 20.00 5.53
C LYS A 196 13.34 21.46 5.12
N ALA A 197 12.27 22.07 4.59
CA ALA A 197 12.26 23.50 4.22
C ALA A 197 12.57 24.39 5.44
N ALA A 198 11.91 24.13 6.57
CA ALA A 198 12.14 24.85 7.82
C ALA A 198 13.56 24.66 8.34
N ALA A 199 14.09 23.45 8.33
CA ALA A 199 15.44 23.14 8.80
C ALA A 199 16.55 23.81 7.96
N LEU A 200 16.32 23.97 6.65
CA LEU A 200 17.28 24.57 5.71
C LEU A 200 17.04 26.06 5.46
N GLY A 201 15.91 26.63 5.90
CA GLY A 201 15.53 28.00 5.60
C GLY A 201 15.29 28.26 4.11
N VAL A 202 14.74 27.28 3.38
CA VAL A 202 14.50 27.36 1.93
C VAL A 202 13.01 27.22 1.61
N SER A 203 12.64 27.43 0.34
CA SER A 203 11.28 27.18 -0.13
C SER A 203 10.93 25.68 -0.13
N ASN A 204 9.62 25.35 -0.10
CA ASN A 204 9.17 23.96 -0.25
C ASN A 204 9.62 23.35 -1.58
N GLU A 205 9.67 24.13 -2.66
CA GLU A 205 10.13 23.64 -3.97
C GLU A 205 11.63 23.31 -3.94
N ASP A 206 12.45 24.08 -3.26
CA ASP A 206 13.88 23.77 -3.11
C ASP A 206 14.09 22.60 -2.14
N ALA A 207 13.30 22.49 -1.07
CA ALA A 207 13.32 21.33 -0.18
C ALA A 207 12.94 20.04 -0.90
N LYS A 208 11.95 20.05 -1.82
CA LYS A 208 11.63 18.91 -2.68
C LYS A 208 12.82 18.50 -3.55
N LYS A 209 13.50 19.45 -4.19
CA LYS A 209 14.70 19.17 -5.00
C LYS A 209 15.81 18.55 -4.16
N VAL A 210 16.03 19.04 -2.94
CA VAL A 210 17.01 18.46 -2.01
C VAL A 210 16.64 17.01 -1.66
N LEU A 211 15.40 16.75 -1.27
CA LEU A 211 14.94 15.41 -0.92
C LEU A 211 15.07 14.41 -2.09
N LEU A 212 14.69 14.84 -3.29
CA LEU A 212 14.83 14.01 -4.49
C LEU A 212 16.30 13.78 -4.83
N GLY A 213 17.13 14.85 -4.85
CA GLY A 213 18.54 14.77 -5.19
C GLY A 213 19.37 13.91 -4.26
N GLU A 214 18.90 13.67 -3.02
CA GLU A 214 19.58 12.76 -2.09
C GLU A 214 19.45 11.29 -2.50
N LYS A 215 18.39 10.91 -3.24
CA LYS A 215 18.02 9.50 -3.41
C LYS A 215 17.44 9.12 -4.77
N GLU A 216 16.78 10.01 -5.48
CA GLU A 216 16.10 9.71 -6.75
C GLU A 216 16.77 10.38 -7.95
N PRO A 217 17.57 9.65 -8.75
CA PRO A 217 18.24 10.20 -9.93
C PRO A 217 17.30 10.85 -10.96
N SER A 218 16.04 10.40 -11.03
CA SER A 218 15.04 10.98 -11.93
C SER A 218 14.63 12.42 -11.55
N MET A 219 14.89 12.84 -10.32
CA MET A 219 14.46 14.14 -9.77
C MET A 219 12.95 14.37 -9.85
N GLN A 220 12.14 13.28 -9.82
CA GLN A 220 10.69 13.33 -9.94
C GLN A 220 10.02 12.45 -8.88
N PHE A 221 8.97 12.97 -8.25
CA PHE A 221 8.12 12.15 -7.39
C PHE A 221 7.30 11.18 -8.24
N THR A 222 7.23 9.93 -7.82
CA THR A 222 6.21 9.01 -8.32
C THR A 222 4.82 9.49 -7.86
N THR A 223 3.83 9.36 -8.70
CA THR A 223 2.45 9.77 -8.40
C THR A 223 1.60 8.61 -7.88
N PRO A 224 0.55 8.85 -7.06
CA PRO A 224 -0.43 7.83 -6.69
C PRO A 224 -1.09 7.17 -7.90
N GLU A 225 -1.30 7.93 -8.98
CA GLU A 225 -1.88 7.47 -10.23
C GLU A 225 -0.99 6.45 -10.94
N GLU A 226 0.31 6.68 -11.01
CA GLU A 226 1.30 5.74 -11.60
C GLU A 226 1.32 4.42 -10.81
N LEU A 227 1.32 4.50 -9.49
CA LEU A 227 1.22 3.31 -8.61
C LEU A 227 -0.11 2.58 -8.80
N GLY A 228 -1.19 3.33 -9.03
CA GLY A 228 -2.50 2.80 -9.39
C GLY A 228 -2.46 2.00 -10.70
N GLN A 229 -1.77 2.49 -11.73
CA GLN A 229 -1.62 1.79 -13.01
C GLN A 229 -0.80 0.50 -12.85
N LEU A 230 0.24 0.50 -12.02
CA LEU A 230 0.98 -0.72 -11.72
C LEU A 230 0.12 -1.75 -10.98
N ALA A 231 -0.73 -1.29 -10.05
CA ALA A 231 -1.70 -2.17 -9.37
C ALA A 231 -2.71 -2.76 -10.35
N VAL A 232 -3.19 -1.99 -11.33
CA VAL A 232 -4.05 -2.45 -12.43
C VAL A 232 -3.32 -3.49 -13.29
N PHE A 233 -2.04 -3.27 -13.62
CA PHE A 233 -1.24 -4.25 -14.34
C PHE A 233 -1.18 -5.59 -13.57
N PHE A 234 -0.89 -5.58 -12.27
CA PHE A 234 -0.88 -6.81 -11.45
C PHE A 234 -2.23 -7.53 -11.41
N CYS A 235 -3.33 -6.84 -11.66
CA CYS A 235 -4.65 -7.43 -11.78
C CYS A 235 -4.99 -7.94 -13.18
N SER A 236 -4.18 -7.62 -14.19
CA SER A 236 -4.42 -7.96 -15.58
C SER A 236 -4.05 -9.42 -15.92
N PRO A 237 -4.58 -9.99 -16.99
CA PRO A 237 -4.16 -11.31 -17.50
C PRO A 237 -2.66 -11.36 -17.83
N ALA A 238 -2.05 -10.26 -18.27
CA ALA A 238 -0.62 -10.19 -18.58
C ALA A 238 0.27 -10.46 -17.36
N ALA A 239 -0.24 -10.22 -16.14
CA ALA A 239 0.48 -10.45 -14.90
C ALA A 239 0.20 -11.81 -14.24
N ASN A 240 -0.51 -12.73 -14.89
CA ASN A 240 -0.86 -14.02 -14.27
C ASN A 240 0.35 -14.85 -13.82
N ASN A 241 1.49 -14.67 -14.46
CA ASN A 241 2.75 -15.32 -14.07
C ASN A 241 3.73 -14.39 -13.37
N VAL A 242 3.32 -13.19 -12.99
CA VAL A 242 4.10 -12.28 -12.11
C VAL A 242 3.76 -12.65 -10.68
N ARG A 243 4.71 -13.30 -9.99
CA ARG A 243 4.48 -13.88 -8.66
C ARG A 243 5.66 -13.62 -7.74
N GLY A 244 5.43 -13.02 -6.59
CA GLY A 244 6.42 -12.77 -5.55
C GLY A 244 7.43 -11.67 -5.88
N VAL A 245 7.15 -10.83 -6.89
CA VAL A 245 8.06 -9.72 -7.21
C VAL A 245 7.96 -8.61 -6.17
N ALA A 246 9.07 -7.92 -5.96
CA ALA A 246 9.14 -6.62 -5.31
C ALA A 246 9.50 -5.60 -6.40
N TRP A 247 8.47 -5.01 -7.01
CA TRP A 247 8.63 -4.13 -8.16
C TRP A 247 8.81 -2.69 -7.68
N ASN A 248 10.00 -2.13 -7.90
CA ASN A 248 10.30 -0.76 -7.55
C ASN A 248 9.76 0.23 -8.60
N MET A 249 9.28 1.37 -8.10
CA MET A 249 8.91 2.56 -8.86
C MET A 249 9.46 3.75 -8.08
N ASP A 250 10.74 4.05 -8.29
CA ASP A 250 11.58 4.78 -7.34
C ASP A 250 12.56 5.78 -8.00
N GLY A 251 12.32 6.11 -9.25
CA GLY A 251 13.17 7.07 -9.98
C GLY A 251 14.64 6.67 -10.09
N GLY A 252 14.96 5.38 -9.91
CA GLY A 252 16.31 4.86 -9.97
C GLY A 252 17.04 4.78 -8.62
N TRP A 253 16.34 4.99 -7.51
CA TRP A 253 16.95 4.95 -6.16
C TRP A 253 17.74 3.67 -5.89
N VAL A 254 17.20 2.50 -6.22
CA VAL A 254 17.87 1.21 -5.96
C VAL A 254 18.69 0.69 -7.14
N ALA A 255 18.83 1.45 -8.22
CA ALA A 255 19.61 1.09 -9.38
C ALA A 255 21.10 1.51 -9.30
N GLN A 256 21.52 2.17 -8.21
CA GLN A 256 22.85 2.69 -7.98
C GLN A 256 23.53 2.02 -6.77
#